data_b184160d3e74a4603c4b8c7a48a16e62
#
_entry.id   b184160d3e74a4603c4b8c7a48a16e62
#
_cell.length_a   1.000
_cell.length_b   1.000
_cell.length_c   1.000
_cell.angle_alpha   90.00
_cell.angle_beta   90.00
_cell.angle_gamma   90.00
#
_symmetry.space_group_name_H-M   'P 1'
#
loop_
_entity.id
_entity.type
_entity.pdbx_description
1 polymer ?
#
loop_
_entity_poly.entity_id
_entity_poly.type
_entity_poly.pdbx_seq_one_letter_code
_entity_poly.pdbx_strand_id
1 'polypeptide(L)'
;MVLHGPKRATAELVQAFAAQDEPLPRAGDRCLVLGGDGRPLAIVRTTDVRVGPLSSVDDRFAWDEGEGDRTRAWWLDAHTRFFSRQCTAMGLTFSDDIGVVFERFELVWPTIRT
;
A
#
# COMPACT_ATOMS: atom_id res chain seq x y z
N MET A 1 -3.24 -8.28 -8.40
CA MET A 1 -3.80 -9.08 -7.32
C MET A 1 -2.70 -9.75 -6.53
N VAL A 2 -2.84 -9.84 -5.22
CA VAL A 2 -1.77 -10.32 -4.33
C VAL A 2 -1.39 -11.78 -4.60
N LEU A 3 -2.36 -12.66 -4.82
CA LEU A 3 -2.13 -14.11 -4.90
C LEU A 3 -1.35 -14.53 -6.16
N HIS A 4 -1.78 -14.05 -7.31
CA HIS A 4 -1.19 -14.42 -8.60
C HIS A 4 -0.64 -13.24 -9.38
N GLY A 5 -0.82 -12.04 -8.87
CA GLY A 5 -0.37 -10.83 -9.51
C GLY A 5 0.98 -10.36 -8.98
N PRO A 6 1.50 -9.26 -9.56
CA PRO A 6 2.80 -8.71 -9.19
C PRO A 6 2.80 -7.88 -7.90
N LYS A 7 1.63 -7.61 -7.31
CA LYS A 7 1.53 -6.67 -6.19
C LYS A 7 2.23 -7.20 -4.94
N ARG A 8 3.27 -6.47 -4.51
CA ARG A 8 4.05 -6.78 -3.30
C ARG A 8 4.30 -5.53 -2.45
N ALA A 9 3.53 -4.46 -2.70
CA ALA A 9 3.63 -3.22 -1.96
C ALA A 9 2.27 -2.51 -1.93
N THR A 10 2.09 -1.66 -0.94
CA THR A 10 0.89 -0.82 -0.82
C THR A 10 1.24 0.50 -0.12
N ALA A 11 0.42 1.51 -0.32
CA ALA A 11 0.62 2.82 0.26
C ALA A 11 -0.68 3.37 0.84
N GLU A 12 -0.60 4.04 1.98
CA GLU A 12 -1.74 4.68 2.63
C GLU A 12 -1.28 5.94 3.34
N LEU A 13 -2.20 6.90 3.48
CA LEU A 13 -1.91 8.12 4.24
C LEU A 13 -1.66 7.81 5.71
N VAL A 14 -0.63 8.42 6.30
CA VAL A 14 -0.38 8.35 7.75
C VAL A 14 -1.64 8.76 8.52
N GLN A 15 -2.32 9.81 8.06
CA GLN A 15 -3.50 10.33 8.72
C GLN A 15 -4.71 9.40 8.65
N ALA A 16 -4.75 8.49 7.67
CA ALA A 16 -5.80 7.47 7.60
C ALA A 16 -5.70 6.50 8.77
N PHE A 17 -4.48 6.12 9.16
CA PHE A 17 -4.27 5.28 10.34
C PHE A 17 -4.69 6.03 11.62
N ALA A 18 -4.31 7.29 11.74
CA ALA A 18 -4.69 8.11 12.90
C ALA A 18 -6.20 8.28 12.99
N ALA A 19 -6.88 8.49 11.87
CA ALA A 19 -8.34 8.67 11.85
C ALA A 19 -9.10 7.42 12.29
N GLN A 20 -8.52 6.24 12.09
CA GLN A 20 -9.10 4.95 12.47
C GLN A 20 -8.57 4.44 13.81
N ASP A 21 -7.73 5.23 14.47
CA ASP A 21 -7.04 4.84 15.70
C ASP A 21 -6.29 3.52 15.54
N GLU A 22 -5.65 3.34 14.38
CA GLU A 22 -4.88 2.15 14.06
C GLU A 22 -3.38 2.44 14.13
N PRO A 23 -2.57 1.51 14.69
CA PRO A 23 -1.13 1.66 14.64
C PRO A 23 -0.61 1.49 13.21
N LEU A 24 0.54 2.11 12.92
CA LEU A 24 1.21 1.88 11.64
C LEU A 24 1.66 0.42 11.53
N PRO A 25 1.71 -0.14 10.32
CA PRO A 25 2.23 -1.49 10.13
C PRO A 25 3.71 -1.57 10.52
N ARG A 26 4.16 -2.76 10.91
CA ARG A 26 5.55 -3.01 11.28
C ARG A 26 6.07 -4.21 10.50
N ALA A 27 7.37 -4.21 10.24
CA ALA A 27 8.02 -5.39 9.68
C ALA A 27 7.75 -6.60 10.56
N GLY A 28 7.36 -7.70 9.94
CA GLY A 28 6.97 -8.93 10.64
C GLY A 28 5.47 -9.11 10.85
N ASP A 29 4.68 -8.06 10.70
CA ASP A 29 3.22 -8.16 10.81
C ASP A 29 2.66 -9.07 9.73
N ARG A 30 1.66 -9.86 10.08
CA ARG A 30 0.96 -10.74 9.15
C ARG A 30 -0.47 -10.29 8.96
N CYS A 31 -0.95 -10.39 7.73
CA CYS A 31 -2.30 -10.00 7.37
C CYS A 31 -2.96 -11.12 6.59
N LEU A 32 -4.19 -11.46 6.99
CA LEU A 32 -5.00 -12.44 6.28
C LEU A 32 -5.79 -11.73 5.19
N VAL A 33 -5.62 -12.17 3.95
CA VAL A 33 -6.37 -11.65 2.80
C VAL A 33 -7.57 -12.57 2.57
N LEU A 34 -8.76 -11.99 2.58
CA LEU A 34 -10.00 -12.74 2.39
C LEU A 34 -10.57 -12.51 1.00
N GLY A 35 -11.22 -13.54 0.47
CA GLY A 35 -11.99 -13.41 -0.75
C GLY A 35 -13.37 -12.80 -0.50
N GLY A 36 -14.12 -12.56 -1.57
CA GLY A 36 -15.46 -11.99 -1.49
C GLY A 36 -16.46 -12.86 -0.74
N ASP A 37 -16.19 -14.16 -0.62
CA ASP A 37 -16.99 -15.12 0.14
C ASP A 37 -16.53 -15.26 1.60
N GLY A 38 -15.57 -14.47 2.03
CA GLY A 38 -15.01 -14.52 3.39
C GLY A 38 -14.00 -15.61 3.63
N ARG A 39 -13.65 -16.41 2.61
CA ARG A 39 -12.65 -17.48 2.76
C ARG A 39 -11.25 -16.94 2.66
N PRO A 40 -10.29 -17.51 3.41
CA PRO A 40 -8.89 -17.09 3.31
C PRO A 40 -8.34 -17.34 1.90
N LEU A 41 -7.74 -16.30 1.30
CA LEU A 41 -7.05 -16.39 0.01
C LEU A 41 -5.54 -16.43 0.19
N ALA A 42 -5.02 -15.67 1.14
CA ALA A 42 -3.58 -15.53 1.31
C ALA A 42 -3.25 -15.01 2.70
N ILE A 43 -2.02 -15.26 3.13
CA ILE A 43 -1.41 -14.57 4.27
C ILE A 43 -0.18 -13.86 3.71
N VAL A 44 -0.09 -12.57 3.99
CA VAL A 44 1.07 -11.75 3.62
C VAL A 44 1.78 -11.30 4.89
N ARG A 45 3.11 -11.13 4.78
CA ARG A 45 3.93 -10.62 5.88
C ARG A 45 4.58 -9.33 5.45
N THR A 46 4.46 -8.31 6.28
CA THR A 46 5.14 -7.03 6.05
C THR A 46 6.63 -7.21 6.20
N THR A 47 7.39 -6.83 5.16
CA THR A 47 8.84 -6.96 5.15
C THR A 47 9.55 -5.64 5.38
N ASP A 48 8.94 -4.52 4.98
CA ASP A 48 9.52 -3.20 5.12
C ASP A 48 8.43 -2.14 5.23
N VAL A 49 8.67 -1.13 6.06
CA VAL A 49 7.76 0.01 6.23
C VAL A 49 8.60 1.28 6.25
N ARG A 50 8.24 2.21 5.39
CA ARG A 50 8.86 3.53 5.34
C ARG A 50 7.77 4.60 5.39
N VAL A 51 7.98 5.64 6.18
CA VAL A 51 7.12 6.81 6.21
C VAL A 51 7.86 7.97 5.57
N GLY A 52 7.21 8.65 4.65
CA GLY A 52 7.81 9.80 3.99
C GLY A 52 6.78 10.56 3.17
N PRO A 53 7.19 11.68 2.55
CA PRO A 53 6.27 12.44 1.72
C PRO A 53 5.84 11.65 0.48
N LEU A 54 4.65 11.93 -0.03
CA LEU A 54 4.12 11.28 -1.23
C LEU A 54 5.13 11.34 -2.38
N SER A 55 5.76 12.49 -2.57
CA SER A 55 6.75 12.70 -3.64
C SER A 55 8.00 11.84 -3.52
N SER A 56 8.21 11.18 -2.38
CA SER A 56 9.39 10.34 -2.14
C SER A 56 9.27 8.93 -2.72
N VAL A 57 8.14 8.59 -3.36
CA VAL A 57 7.99 7.29 -4.02
C VAL A 57 9.08 7.10 -5.08
N ASP A 58 9.67 5.90 -5.13
CA ASP A 58 10.70 5.56 -6.12
C ASP A 58 10.17 4.60 -7.19
N ASP A 59 10.98 4.38 -8.22
CA ASP A 59 10.59 3.52 -9.34
C ASP A 59 10.36 2.08 -8.88
N ARG A 60 11.18 1.59 -7.98
CA ARG A 60 11.06 0.22 -7.49
C ARG A 60 9.77 -0.01 -6.71
N PHE A 61 9.38 0.96 -5.87
CA PHE A 61 8.13 0.85 -5.14
C PHE A 61 6.93 0.82 -6.10
N ALA A 62 6.92 1.69 -7.10
CA ALA A 62 5.86 1.71 -8.10
C ALA A 62 5.77 0.39 -8.86
N TRP A 63 6.92 -0.20 -9.18
CA TRP A 63 6.98 -1.51 -9.81
C TRP A 63 6.40 -2.60 -8.91
N ASP A 64 6.78 -2.60 -7.63
CA ASP A 64 6.34 -3.60 -6.66
C ASP A 64 4.86 -3.45 -6.28
N GLU A 65 4.31 -2.25 -6.38
CA GLU A 65 2.86 -2.03 -6.20
C GLU A 65 2.05 -2.69 -7.31
N GLY A 66 2.61 -2.77 -8.52
CA GLY A 66 2.08 -3.59 -9.59
C GLY A 66 0.84 -3.06 -10.28
N GLU A 67 0.54 -1.77 -10.17
CA GLU A 67 -0.64 -1.17 -10.75
C GLU A 67 -0.31 -0.35 -12.01
N GLY A 68 -1.28 -0.25 -12.91
CA GLY A 68 -1.13 0.49 -14.16
C GLY A 68 0.02 -0.05 -14.98
N ASP A 69 0.86 0.85 -15.51
CA ASP A 69 2.04 0.47 -16.27
C ASP A 69 3.26 0.23 -15.40
N ARG A 70 3.09 0.28 -14.08
CA ARG A 70 4.11 0.06 -13.05
C ARG A 70 5.24 1.10 -13.04
N THR A 71 5.02 2.26 -13.65
CA THR A 71 5.99 3.36 -13.60
C THR A 71 5.70 4.30 -12.43
N ARG A 72 6.74 5.01 -12.00
CA ARG A 72 6.59 6.04 -10.97
C ARG A 72 5.63 7.15 -11.43
N ALA A 73 5.71 7.54 -12.68
CA ALA A 73 4.87 8.60 -13.22
C ALA A 73 3.38 8.23 -13.14
N TRP A 74 3.02 7.04 -13.55
CA TRP A 74 1.65 6.55 -13.46
C TRP A 74 1.20 6.46 -12.01
N TRP A 75 2.04 5.86 -11.17
CA TRP A 75 1.74 5.66 -9.75
C TRP A 75 1.50 6.99 -9.05
N LEU A 76 2.39 7.96 -9.28
CA LEU A 76 2.31 9.28 -8.64
C LEU A 76 1.04 10.03 -9.08
N ASP A 77 0.72 9.99 -10.36
CA ASP A 77 -0.51 10.62 -10.88
C ASP A 77 -1.76 9.99 -10.27
N ALA A 78 -1.85 8.66 -10.28
CA ALA A 78 -3.00 7.94 -9.75
C ALA A 78 -3.18 8.19 -8.25
N HIS A 79 -2.09 8.14 -7.47
CA HIS A 79 -2.15 8.31 -6.03
C HIS A 79 -2.34 9.77 -5.62
N THR A 80 -1.83 10.72 -6.40
CA THR A 80 -2.13 12.13 -6.18
C THR A 80 -3.64 12.35 -6.26
N ARG A 81 -4.30 11.82 -7.27
CA ARG A 81 -5.76 11.93 -7.41
C ARG A 81 -6.50 11.22 -6.30
N PHE A 82 -6.09 9.99 -5.97
CA PHE A 82 -6.74 9.19 -4.94
C PHE A 82 -6.60 9.85 -3.56
N PHE A 83 -5.39 10.21 -3.17
CA PHE A 83 -5.15 10.82 -1.86
C PHE A 83 -5.72 12.22 -1.75
N SER A 84 -5.78 12.96 -2.86
CA SER A 84 -6.43 14.27 -2.88
C SER A 84 -7.93 14.15 -2.55
N ARG A 85 -8.62 13.17 -3.13
CA ARG A 85 -10.02 12.89 -2.82
C ARG A 85 -10.20 12.43 -1.37
N GLN A 86 -9.29 11.58 -0.91
CA GLN A 86 -9.32 11.07 0.47
C GLN A 86 -9.13 12.21 1.47
N CYS A 87 -8.20 13.12 1.21
CA CYS A 87 -8.00 14.30 2.05
C CYS A 87 -9.26 15.18 2.10
N THR A 88 -9.91 15.40 0.97
CA THR A 88 -11.15 16.17 0.93
C THR A 88 -12.22 15.51 1.82
N ALA A 89 -12.38 14.19 1.73
CA ALA A 89 -13.33 13.45 2.54
C ALA A 89 -13.01 13.51 4.04
N MET A 90 -11.74 13.65 4.39
CA MET A 90 -11.28 13.71 5.79
C MET A 90 -11.15 15.15 6.32
N GLY A 91 -11.45 16.16 5.51
CA GLY A 91 -11.29 17.56 5.91
C GLY A 91 -9.83 18.02 5.99
N LEU A 92 -8.94 17.37 5.24
CA LEU A 92 -7.51 17.67 5.24
C LEU A 92 -7.11 18.40 3.95
N THR A 93 -6.03 19.17 4.04
CA THR A 93 -5.44 19.82 2.87
C THR A 93 -4.41 18.87 2.25
N PHE A 94 -4.56 18.58 0.96
CA PHE A 94 -3.61 17.77 0.22
C PHE A 94 -2.38 18.60 -0.17
N SER A 95 -1.19 17.97 -0.09
CA SER A 95 0.03 18.49 -0.70
C SER A 95 0.92 17.32 -1.09
N ASP A 96 1.92 17.56 -1.97
CA ASP A 96 2.87 16.53 -2.39
C ASP A 96 3.75 16.03 -1.24
N ASP A 97 3.81 16.80 -0.15
CA ASP A 97 4.59 16.46 1.05
C ASP A 97 3.77 15.70 2.08
N ILE A 98 2.52 15.39 1.78
CA ILE A 98 1.68 14.66 2.75
C ILE A 98 2.33 13.33 3.12
N GLY A 99 2.27 12.98 4.42
CA GLY A 99 2.87 11.76 4.92
C GLY A 99 2.17 10.51 4.40
N VAL A 100 2.96 9.59 3.86
CA VAL A 100 2.50 8.31 3.32
C VAL A 100 3.29 7.18 3.95
N VAL A 101 2.60 6.11 4.29
CA VAL A 101 3.20 4.86 4.74
C VAL A 101 3.41 3.99 3.50
N PHE A 102 4.67 3.72 3.18
CA PHE A 102 5.05 2.84 2.09
C PHE A 102 5.39 1.48 2.67
N GLU A 103 4.56 0.49 2.38
CA GLU A 103 4.67 -0.83 2.96
C GLU A 103 4.99 -1.86 1.87
N ARG A 104 5.99 -2.71 2.13
CA ARG A 104 6.30 -3.88 1.30
C ARG A 104 5.94 -5.14 2.06
N PHE A 105 5.51 -6.15 1.33
CA PHE A 105 5.14 -7.43 1.92
C PHE A 105 5.52 -8.59 1.01
N GLU A 106 5.52 -9.79 1.60
CA GLU A 106 5.72 -11.04 0.87
C GLU A 106 4.53 -11.96 1.09
N LEU A 107 4.32 -12.86 0.14
CA LEU A 107 3.30 -13.89 0.24
C LEU A 107 3.84 -15.04 1.11
N VAL A 108 3.16 -15.34 2.20
CA VAL A 108 3.54 -16.43 3.12
C VAL A 108 2.72 -17.68 2.85
N TRP A 109 1.45 -17.52 2.51
CA TRP A 109 0.53 -18.63 2.23
C TRP A 109 -0.46 -18.18 1.15
N PRO A 110 -0.82 -19.02 0.18
CA PRO A 110 -0.30 -20.40 0.00
C PRO A 110 1.15 -20.40 -0.47
N THR A 111 1.86 -21.50 -0.18
CA THR A 111 3.22 -21.68 -0.67
C THR A 111 3.19 -21.89 -2.18
N ILE A 112 3.91 -21.02 -2.90
CA ILE A 112 4.02 -21.13 -4.35
C ILE A 112 5.27 -21.95 -4.66
N ARG A 113 5.06 -23.07 -5.37
CA ARG A 113 6.16 -23.91 -5.85
C ARG A 113 6.44 -23.55 -7.29
N THR A 114 7.67 -23.25 -7.58
CA THR A 114 8.14 -23.03 -8.94
C THR A 114 8.87 -24.26 -9.46
#